data_70da34f76a213d7103db06674b1226cb
#
_entry.id   70da34f76a213d7103db06674b1226cb
#
_cell.length_a   1.000
_cell.length_b   1.000
_cell.length_c   1.000
_cell.angle_alpha   90.00
_cell.angle_beta   90.00
_cell.angle_gamma   90.00
#
_symmetry.space_group_name_H-M   'P 1'
#
loop_
_entity.id
_entity.type
_entity.pdbx_description
1 polymer ?
#
loop_
_entity_poly.entity_id
_entity_poly.type
_entity_poly.pdbx_seq_one_letter_code
_entity_poly.pdbx_strand_id
1 'polypeptide(L)'
;MRSVEIDDAIAALRAVTEHRDDLVRARTQLVNRLHVLLVKLVPTGPARGLSAESAAEALRRVRPRDALGRTLRALPVDLVAELRRLDRRIVEATQTLSDAVAASGSTLTGLLGIGDVVAAKILARTGPVSRFRSPAAFASYCGVAPIEVSSGEVVRHRLPRAGDRQLNYALHVMALAQIRYDGPDRS
;
A
#
# COMPACT_ATOMS: atom_id res chain seq x y z
N MET A 1 17.04 10.76 27.06
CA MET A 1 15.58 10.82 27.06
C MET A 1 15.04 11.08 25.65
N ARG A 2 15.41 12.15 24.95
CA ARG A 2 14.86 12.50 23.61
C ARG A 2 15.06 11.43 22.51
N SER A 3 16.15 10.65 22.54
CA SER A 3 16.43 9.59 21.57
C SER A 3 15.47 8.39 21.70
N VAL A 4 15.18 7.98 22.94
CA VAL A 4 14.28 6.84 23.23
C VAL A 4 12.84 7.15 22.82
N GLU A 5 12.35 8.37 23.08
CA GLU A 5 11.01 8.80 22.70
C GLU A 5 10.81 8.84 21.16
N ILE A 6 11.85 9.23 20.41
CA ILE A 6 11.82 9.22 18.94
C ILE A 6 11.79 7.79 18.41
N ASP A 7 12.57 6.88 19.01
CA ASP A 7 12.60 5.48 18.59
C ASP A 7 11.27 4.79 18.85
N ASP A 8 10.61 5.08 19.98
CA ASP A 8 9.28 4.56 20.32
C ASP A 8 8.20 5.06 19.37
N ALA A 9 8.21 6.35 19.02
CA ALA A 9 7.26 6.92 18.07
C ALA A 9 7.43 6.32 16.65
N ILE A 10 8.67 6.10 16.22
CA ILE A 10 8.96 5.44 14.93
C ILE A 10 8.52 3.97 14.97
N ALA A 11 8.74 3.28 16.07
CA ALA A 11 8.30 1.89 16.24
C ALA A 11 6.77 1.78 16.22
N ALA A 12 6.07 2.69 16.88
CA ALA A 12 4.60 2.76 16.85
C ALA A 12 4.09 3.05 15.43
N LEU A 13 4.66 4.04 14.74
CA LEU A 13 4.31 4.37 13.36
C LEU A 13 4.54 3.17 12.42
N ARG A 14 5.64 2.44 12.61
CA ARG A 14 5.92 1.21 11.85
C ARG A 14 4.85 0.15 12.09
N ALA A 15 4.50 -0.12 13.34
CA ALA A 15 3.48 -1.11 13.70
C ALA A 15 2.11 -0.78 13.06
N VAL A 16 1.67 0.48 13.12
CA VAL A 16 0.41 0.94 12.50
C VAL A 16 0.48 0.79 10.98
N THR A 17 1.60 1.16 10.36
CA THR A 17 1.80 1.04 8.91
C THR A 17 1.75 -0.41 8.45
N GLU A 18 2.43 -1.31 9.16
CA GLU A 18 2.44 -2.74 8.87
C GLU A 18 1.05 -3.36 9.06
N HIS A 19 0.35 -3.02 10.15
CA HIS A 19 -1.02 -3.47 10.40
C HIS A 19 -1.97 -3.06 9.27
N ARG A 20 -1.91 -1.80 8.83
CA ARG A 20 -2.71 -1.33 7.69
C ARG A 20 -2.40 -2.10 6.40
N ASP A 21 -1.12 -2.33 6.12
CA ASP A 21 -0.70 -3.09 4.93
C ASP A 21 -1.15 -4.56 4.98
N ASP A 22 -1.19 -5.17 6.18
CA ASP A 22 -1.75 -6.50 6.38
C ASP A 22 -3.25 -6.55 6.08
N LEU A 23 -4.01 -5.56 6.55
CA LEU A 23 -5.44 -5.45 6.24
C LEU A 23 -5.69 -5.31 4.75
N VAL A 24 -4.89 -4.51 4.04
CA VAL A 24 -4.99 -4.34 2.58
C VAL A 24 -4.66 -5.63 1.85
N ARG A 25 -3.66 -6.40 2.29
CA ARG A 25 -3.35 -7.72 1.74
C ARG A 25 -4.51 -8.70 1.95
N ALA A 26 -5.04 -8.75 3.16
CA ALA A 26 -6.20 -9.61 3.48
C ALA A 26 -7.42 -9.24 2.62
N ARG A 27 -7.69 -7.94 2.45
CA ARG A 27 -8.73 -7.45 1.55
C ARG A 27 -8.55 -7.94 0.11
N THR A 28 -7.33 -7.83 -0.41
CA THR A 28 -7.02 -8.28 -1.79
C THR A 28 -7.26 -9.78 -1.95
N GLN A 29 -6.82 -10.58 -1.00
CA GLN A 29 -7.05 -12.03 -1.01
C GLN A 29 -8.55 -12.38 -0.96
N LEU A 30 -9.30 -11.67 -0.10
CA LEU A 30 -10.73 -11.85 0.02
C LEU A 30 -11.46 -11.50 -1.27
N VAL A 31 -11.13 -10.38 -1.90
CA VAL A 31 -11.70 -9.94 -3.19
C VAL A 31 -11.41 -10.97 -4.29
N ASN A 32 -10.20 -11.54 -4.34
CA ASN A 32 -9.86 -12.58 -5.30
C ASN A 32 -10.71 -13.85 -5.09
N ARG A 33 -10.91 -14.29 -3.83
CA ARG A 33 -11.81 -15.43 -3.52
C ARG A 33 -13.26 -15.13 -3.90
N LEU A 34 -13.73 -13.94 -3.56
CA LEU A 34 -15.08 -13.50 -3.89
C LEU A 34 -15.30 -13.46 -5.41
N HIS A 35 -14.32 -12.96 -6.16
CA HIS A 35 -14.34 -12.94 -7.63
C HIS A 35 -14.51 -14.37 -8.21
N VAL A 36 -13.71 -15.33 -7.74
CA VAL A 36 -13.80 -16.74 -8.20
C VAL A 36 -15.18 -17.34 -7.96
N LEU A 37 -15.81 -17.04 -6.81
CA LEU A 37 -17.15 -17.56 -6.49
C LEU A 37 -18.23 -16.87 -7.33
N LEU A 38 -18.12 -15.55 -7.54
CA LEU A 38 -19.08 -14.79 -8.34
C LEU A 38 -19.05 -15.20 -9.82
N VAL A 39 -17.90 -15.51 -10.39
CA VAL A 39 -17.80 -16.03 -11.76
C VAL A 39 -18.63 -17.31 -11.95
N LYS A 40 -18.72 -18.15 -10.92
CA LYS A 40 -19.53 -19.38 -10.97
C LYS A 40 -21.03 -19.14 -10.84
N LEU A 41 -21.43 -18.01 -10.27
CA LEU A 41 -22.83 -17.72 -9.91
C LEU A 41 -23.49 -16.70 -10.83
N VAL A 42 -22.71 -15.81 -11.41
CA VAL A 42 -23.20 -14.70 -12.24
C VAL A 42 -22.78 -14.92 -13.70
N PRO A 43 -23.72 -15.21 -14.60
CA PRO A 43 -23.42 -15.55 -16.01
C PRO A 43 -22.60 -14.47 -16.75
N THR A 44 -22.81 -13.19 -16.42
CA THR A 44 -22.10 -12.06 -17.02
C THR A 44 -20.73 -11.77 -16.35
N GLY A 45 -20.38 -12.55 -15.31
CA GLY A 45 -19.21 -12.30 -14.47
C GLY A 45 -19.36 -11.06 -13.57
N PRO A 46 -18.48 -10.91 -12.57
CA PRO A 46 -18.46 -9.73 -11.72
C PRO A 46 -17.89 -8.52 -12.45
N ALA A 47 -18.32 -7.32 -12.05
CA ALA A 47 -17.79 -6.06 -12.56
C ALA A 47 -16.29 -5.91 -12.29
N ARG A 48 -15.60 -5.15 -13.14
CA ARG A 48 -14.21 -4.72 -12.84
C ARG A 48 -14.21 -3.82 -11.61
N GLY A 49 -13.22 -4.00 -10.74
CA GLY A 49 -13.12 -3.22 -9.50
C GLY A 49 -14.16 -3.66 -8.45
N LEU A 50 -14.25 -4.95 -8.19
CA LEU A 50 -15.20 -5.55 -7.26
C LEU A 50 -15.13 -4.90 -5.87
N SER A 51 -16.26 -4.30 -5.44
CA SER A 51 -16.51 -3.79 -4.09
C SER A 51 -17.50 -4.69 -3.34
N ALA A 52 -17.62 -4.49 -2.03
CA ALA A 52 -18.63 -5.21 -1.24
C ALA A 52 -20.06 -4.91 -1.73
N GLU A 53 -20.32 -3.67 -2.16
CA GLU A 53 -21.63 -3.22 -2.64
C GLU A 53 -21.96 -3.82 -4.00
N SER A 54 -21.02 -3.78 -4.96
CA SER A 54 -21.22 -4.37 -6.29
C SER A 54 -21.38 -5.90 -6.23
N ALA A 55 -20.64 -6.55 -5.32
CA ALA A 55 -20.78 -7.98 -5.06
C ALA A 55 -22.14 -8.33 -4.43
N ALA A 56 -22.57 -7.55 -3.43
CA ALA A 56 -23.88 -7.72 -2.80
C ALA A 56 -25.03 -7.53 -3.81
N GLU A 57 -24.92 -6.54 -4.70
CA GLU A 57 -25.91 -6.31 -5.76
C GLU A 57 -25.97 -7.50 -6.74
N ALA A 58 -24.82 -8.00 -7.18
CA ALA A 58 -24.77 -9.17 -8.04
C ALA A 58 -25.45 -10.40 -7.38
N LEU A 59 -25.19 -10.61 -6.09
CA LEU A 59 -25.76 -11.72 -5.32
C LEU A 59 -27.29 -11.59 -5.09
N ARG A 60 -27.86 -10.39 -5.07
CA ARG A 60 -29.31 -10.18 -4.99
C ARG A 60 -30.07 -10.77 -6.18
N ARG A 61 -29.43 -10.80 -7.34
CA ARG A 61 -30.01 -11.34 -8.59
C ARG A 61 -29.90 -12.86 -8.71
N VAL A 62 -29.04 -13.50 -7.93
CA VAL A 62 -28.83 -14.95 -7.94
C VAL A 62 -29.93 -15.62 -7.15
N ARG A 63 -30.72 -16.51 -7.81
CA ARG A 63 -31.83 -17.29 -7.24
C ARG A 63 -31.58 -18.78 -7.44
N PRO A 64 -30.78 -19.43 -6.57
CA PRO A 64 -30.50 -20.87 -6.69
C PRO A 64 -31.74 -21.70 -6.44
N ARG A 65 -31.93 -22.74 -7.26
CA ARG A 65 -33.08 -23.66 -7.17
C ARG A 65 -32.74 -24.95 -6.43
N ASP A 66 -31.48 -25.33 -6.34
CA ASP A 66 -30.99 -26.55 -5.72
C ASP A 66 -30.16 -26.33 -4.46
N ALA A 67 -29.81 -27.40 -3.76
CA ALA A 67 -29.01 -27.34 -2.53
C ALA A 67 -27.57 -26.84 -2.79
N LEU A 68 -26.97 -27.31 -3.88
CA LEU A 68 -25.61 -26.91 -4.25
C LEU A 68 -25.53 -25.40 -4.53
N GLY A 69 -26.44 -24.86 -5.34
CA GLY A 69 -26.50 -23.43 -5.64
C GLY A 69 -26.78 -22.59 -4.40
N ARG A 70 -27.59 -23.06 -3.43
CA ARG A 70 -27.78 -22.35 -2.15
C ARG A 70 -26.49 -22.29 -1.37
N THR A 71 -25.74 -23.39 -1.28
CA THR A 71 -24.42 -23.42 -0.60
C THR A 71 -23.44 -22.50 -1.30
N LEU A 72 -23.32 -22.59 -2.62
CA LEU A 72 -22.42 -21.73 -3.40
C LEU A 72 -22.76 -20.25 -3.28
N ARG A 73 -24.05 -19.89 -3.06
CA ARG A 73 -24.46 -18.49 -2.84
C ARG A 73 -24.18 -18.02 -1.41
N ALA A 74 -24.26 -18.88 -0.40
CA ALA A 74 -24.01 -18.52 0.99
C ALA A 74 -22.56 -18.04 1.21
N LEU A 75 -21.60 -18.77 0.63
CA LEU A 75 -20.16 -18.45 0.79
C LEU A 75 -19.80 -17.01 0.40
N PRO A 76 -20.13 -16.50 -0.80
CA PRO A 76 -19.82 -15.11 -1.14
C PRO A 76 -20.64 -14.09 -0.34
N VAL A 77 -21.81 -14.43 0.21
CA VAL A 77 -22.54 -13.55 1.14
C VAL A 77 -21.71 -13.29 2.40
N ASP A 78 -21.13 -14.35 2.97
CA ASP A 78 -20.27 -14.25 4.15
C ASP A 78 -18.98 -13.45 3.83
N LEU A 79 -18.37 -13.69 2.65
CA LEU A 79 -17.20 -12.94 2.21
C LEU A 79 -17.51 -11.45 1.99
N VAL A 80 -18.70 -11.08 1.53
CA VAL A 80 -19.13 -9.69 1.42
C VAL A 80 -19.21 -9.02 2.80
N ALA A 81 -19.75 -9.73 3.80
CA ALA A 81 -19.80 -9.21 5.17
C ALA A 81 -18.40 -9.01 5.76
N GLU A 82 -17.49 -9.94 5.49
CA GLU A 82 -16.09 -9.84 5.88
C GLU A 82 -15.36 -8.70 5.16
N LEU A 83 -15.59 -8.52 3.85
CA LEU A 83 -15.02 -7.43 3.06
C LEU A 83 -15.41 -6.06 3.64
N ARG A 84 -16.69 -5.87 4.01
CA ARG A 84 -17.14 -4.64 4.68
C ARG A 84 -16.44 -4.39 6.02
N ARG A 85 -16.18 -5.45 6.78
CA ARG A 85 -15.42 -5.32 8.04
C ARG A 85 -13.98 -4.89 7.78
N LEU A 86 -13.32 -5.50 6.79
CA LEU A 86 -11.97 -5.12 6.39
C LEU A 86 -11.90 -3.69 5.88
N ASP A 87 -12.85 -3.26 5.06
CA ASP A 87 -12.92 -1.89 4.54
C ASP A 87 -13.00 -0.86 5.68
N ARG A 88 -13.85 -1.09 6.69
CA ARG A 88 -13.92 -0.22 7.87
C ARG A 88 -12.60 -0.19 8.65
N ARG A 89 -12.01 -1.34 8.92
CA ARG A 89 -10.72 -1.43 9.63
C ARG A 89 -9.57 -0.75 8.89
N ILE A 90 -9.57 -0.81 7.55
CA ILE A 90 -8.59 -0.09 6.72
C ILE A 90 -8.76 1.42 6.86
N VAL A 91 -10.00 1.92 6.89
CA VAL A 91 -10.29 3.34 7.13
C VAL A 91 -9.79 3.76 8.51
N GLU A 92 -10.13 3.02 9.56
CA GLU A 92 -9.69 3.28 10.94
C GLU A 92 -8.16 3.27 11.07
N ALA A 93 -7.50 2.24 10.52
CA ALA A 93 -6.04 2.15 10.53
C ALA A 93 -5.39 3.27 9.70
N THR A 94 -6.04 3.72 8.62
CA THR A 94 -5.55 4.85 7.82
C THR A 94 -5.67 6.16 8.58
N GLN A 95 -6.77 6.37 9.32
CA GLN A 95 -6.92 7.56 10.17
C GLN A 95 -5.85 7.60 11.27
N THR A 96 -5.67 6.49 12.00
CA THR A 96 -4.62 6.38 13.03
C THR A 96 -3.24 6.69 12.47
N LEU A 97 -2.96 6.23 11.24
CA LEU A 97 -1.72 6.50 10.54
C LEU A 97 -1.58 7.98 10.18
N SER A 98 -2.64 8.62 9.66
CA SER A 98 -2.65 10.05 9.32
C SER A 98 -2.39 10.91 10.55
N ASP A 99 -3.04 10.59 11.68
CA ASP A 99 -2.85 11.28 12.95
C ASP A 99 -1.40 11.15 13.44
N ALA A 100 -0.80 9.97 13.32
CA ALA A 100 0.59 9.73 13.70
C ALA A 100 1.58 10.49 12.80
N VAL A 101 1.29 10.58 11.48
CA VAL A 101 2.10 11.40 10.55
C VAL A 101 2.01 12.88 10.90
N ALA A 102 0.81 13.39 11.16
CA ALA A 102 0.61 14.78 11.59
C ALA A 102 1.35 15.09 12.90
N ALA A 103 1.25 14.20 13.89
CA ALA A 103 1.95 14.34 15.18
C ALA A 103 3.48 14.29 15.06
N SER A 104 4.02 13.66 14.00
CA SER A 104 5.47 13.61 13.75
C SER A 104 6.09 14.97 13.37
N GLY A 105 5.28 15.95 13.00
CA GLY A 105 5.74 17.25 12.50
C GLY A 105 6.46 17.18 11.15
N SER A 106 6.32 16.07 10.43
CA SER A 106 6.96 15.87 9.13
C SER A 106 6.30 16.74 8.05
N THR A 107 7.12 17.35 7.20
CA THR A 107 6.67 18.14 6.03
C THR A 107 6.55 17.32 4.75
N LEU A 108 6.73 15.99 4.82
CA LEU A 108 6.71 15.11 3.64
C LEU A 108 5.38 15.17 2.86
N THR A 109 4.26 15.33 3.54
CA THR A 109 2.94 15.43 2.91
C THR A 109 2.73 16.70 2.09
N GLY A 110 3.59 17.70 2.26
CA GLY A 110 3.63 18.89 1.41
C GLY A 110 4.28 18.66 0.04
N LEU A 111 4.93 17.52 -0.15
CA LEU A 111 5.54 17.17 -1.44
C LEU A 111 4.51 16.49 -2.35
N LEU A 112 4.50 16.90 -3.62
CA LEU A 112 3.60 16.32 -4.61
C LEU A 112 3.82 14.80 -4.73
N GLY A 113 2.72 14.04 -4.64
CA GLY A 113 2.73 12.58 -4.70
C GLY A 113 3.00 11.87 -3.37
N ILE A 114 3.16 12.61 -2.26
CA ILE A 114 3.30 12.03 -0.93
C ILE A 114 2.05 12.33 -0.09
N GLY A 115 1.11 11.38 -0.07
CA GLY A 115 0.02 11.37 0.92
C GLY A 115 0.45 10.67 2.22
N ASP A 116 -0.41 10.71 3.25
CA ASP A 116 -0.12 10.20 4.61
C ASP A 116 0.43 8.77 4.61
N VAL A 117 -0.14 7.88 3.79
CA VAL A 117 0.32 6.47 3.71
C VAL A 117 1.74 6.36 3.18
N VAL A 118 2.11 7.17 2.19
CA VAL A 118 3.46 7.20 1.63
C VAL A 118 4.43 7.84 2.63
N ALA A 119 4.02 8.95 3.24
CA ALA A 119 4.79 9.62 4.29
C ALA A 119 5.07 8.67 5.47
N ALA A 120 4.05 7.96 5.96
CA ALA A 120 4.21 7.00 7.04
C ALA A 120 5.21 5.88 6.69
N LYS A 121 5.14 5.34 5.46
CA LYS A 121 6.10 4.32 4.99
C LYS A 121 7.52 4.86 4.96
N ILE A 122 7.70 6.07 4.45
CA ILE A 122 9.02 6.72 4.42
C ILE A 122 9.53 6.91 5.85
N LEU A 123 8.77 7.53 6.74
CA LEU A 123 9.16 7.79 8.13
C LEU A 123 9.47 6.49 8.89
N ALA A 124 8.58 5.51 8.83
CA ALA A 124 8.72 4.22 9.52
C ALA A 124 9.97 3.43 9.08
N ARG A 125 10.35 3.54 7.80
CA ARG A 125 11.50 2.81 7.24
C ARG A 125 12.79 3.60 7.31
N THR A 126 12.73 4.92 7.17
CA THR A 126 13.89 5.79 7.24
C THR A 126 14.38 5.90 8.67
N GLY A 127 13.49 6.01 9.66
CA GLY A 127 13.87 6.34 11.02
C GLY A 127 14.52 7.71 11.10
N PRO A 128 15.43 7.96 12.06
CA PRO A 128 16.15 9.20 12.17
C PRO A 128 17.02 9.45 10.94
N VAL A 129 16.82 10.59 10.27
CA VAL A 129 17.58 10.95 9.05
C VAL A 129 19.08 11.10 9.35
N SER A 130 19.42 11.48 10.56
CA SER A 130 20.81 11.63 11.04
C SER A 130 21.66 10.36 10.97
N ARG A 131 21.01 9.18 10.83
CA ARG A 131 21.72 7.91 10.64
C ARG A 131 22.43 7.81 9.28
N PHE A 132 22.01 8.60 8.31
CA PHE A 132 22.61 8.61 6.98
C PHE A 132 23.66 9.69 6.86
N ARG A 133 24.89 9.27 6.53
CA ARG A 133 26.03 10.17 6.39
C ARG A 133 25.95 11.13 5.20
N SER A 134 25.09 10.83 4.21
CA SER A 134 24.92 11.63 3.00
C SER A 134 23.61 11.26 2.28
N PRO A 135 23.09 12.13 1.38
CA PRO A 135 21.98 11.80 0.48
C PRO A 135 22.25 10.56 -0.38
N ALA A 136 23.49 10.35 -0.83
CA ALA A 136 23.88 9.18 -1.60
C ALA A 136 23.76 7.88 -0.78
N ALA A 137 24.11 7.92 0.53
CA ALA A 137 23.91 6.79 1.43
C ALA A 137 22.43 6.46 1.63
N PHE A 138 21.57 7.46 1.70
CA PHE A 138 20.12 7.29 1.74
C PHE A 138 19.59 6.69 0.43
N ALA A 139 20.01 7.23 -0.72
CA ALA A 139 19.61 6.70 -2.04
C ALA A 139 20.02 5.22 -2.22
N SER A 140 21.22 4.85 -1.74
CA SER A 140 21.67 3.46 -1.74
C SER A 140 20.82 2.57 -0.82
N TYR A 141 20.48 3.07 0.37
CA TYR A 141 19.59 2.38 1.30
C TYR A 141 18.18 2.14 0.70
N CYS A 142 17.66 3.12 -0.02
CA CYS A 142 16.38 3.02 -0.74
C CYS A 142 16.46 2.14 -1.99
N GLY A 143 17.65 1.73 -2.43
CA GLY A 143 17.84 0.97 -3.65
C GLY A 143 17.54 1.75 -4.93
N VAL A 144 17.69 3.08 -4.91
CA VAL A 144 17.48 3.96 -6.08
C VAL A 144 18.80 4.51 -6.65
N ALA A 145 19.90 4.39 -5.91
CA ALA A 145 21.22 4.78 -6.42
C ALA A 145 21.65 3.80 -7.53
N PRO A 146 22.02 4.29 -8.73
CA PRO A 146 22.52 3.43 -9.79
C PRO A 146 23.87 2.80 -9.40
N ILE A 147 24.03 1.52 -9.72
CA ILE A 147 25.31 0.81 -9.56
C ILE A 147 26.02 0.83 -10.90
N GLU A 148 27.26 1.32 -10.89
CA GLU A 148 28.11 1.22 -12.06
C GLU A 148 28.51 -0.23 -12.33
N VAL A 149 28.33 -0.67 -13.57
CA VAL A 149 28.71 -1.99 -14.07
C VAL A 149 29.46 -1.77 -15.37
N SER A 150 30.64 -1.13 -15.25
CA SER A 150 31.46 -0.80 -16.39
C SER A 150 32.46 -1.90 -16.68
N SER A 151 32.74 -2.14 -17.96
CA SER A 151 33.81 -3.00 -18.42
C SER A 151 34.55 -2.32 -19.58
N GLY A 152 35.83 -2.08 -19.41
CA GLY A 152 36.65 -1.34 -20.37
C GLY A 152 36.16 0.10 -20.56
N GLU A 153 35.97 0.53 -21.79
CA GLU A 153 35.55 1.88 -22.15
C GLU A 153 34.01 2.10 -22.07
N VAL A 154 33.25 1.01 -21.77
CA VAL A 154 31.77 1.11 -21.74
C VAL A 154 31.27 1.32 -20.33
N VAL A 155 30.77 2.53 -20.04
CA VAL A 155 30.09 2.87 -18.77
C VAL A 155 28.64 2.42 -18.84
N ARG A 156 28.25 1.48 -17.96
CA ARG A 156 26.87 1.02 -17.81
C ARG A 156 26.43 1.14 -16.36
N HIS A 157 25.17 1.48 -16.18
CA HIS A 157 24.53 1.53 -14.86
C HIS A 157 23.37 0.56 -14.81
N ARG A 158 23.17 -0.05 -13.66
CA ARG A 158 21.98 -0.87 -13.36
C ARG A 158 21.38 -0.50 -12.03
N LEU A 159 20.10 -0.80 -11.85
CA LEU A 159 19.47 -0.66 -10.55
C LEU A 159 19.98 -1.75 -9.59
N PRO A 160 20.24 -1.39 -8.31
CA PRO A 160 20.61 -2.36 -7.29
C PRO A 160 19.45 -3.31 -7.04
N ARG A 161 19.75 -4.59 -6.76
CA ARG A 161 18.77 -5.54 -6.24
C ARG A 161 18.68 -5.50 -4.71
N ALA A 162 19.61 -4.82 -4.08
CA ALA A 162 19.65 -4.54 -2.64
C ALA A 162 18.89 -3.24 -2.33
N GLY A 163 18.58 -3.03 -1.04
CA GLY A 163 17.89 -1.85 -0.54
C GLY A 163 16.50 -2.17 -0.02
N ASP A 164 15.89 -1.19 0.68
CA ASP A 164 14.54 -1.32 1.22
C ASP A 164 13.51 -1.21 0.10
N ARG A 165 12.87 -2.34 -0.24
CA ARG A 165 11.90 -2.42 -1.34
C ARG A 165 10.65 -1.58 -1.09
N GLN A 166 10.26 -1.35 0.15
CA GLN A 166 9.09 -0.53 0.46
C GLN A 166 9.40 0.95 0.30
N LEU A 167 10.59 1.40 0.70
CA LEU A 167 11.06 2.75 0.38
C LEU A 167 11.22 2.96 -1.12
N ASN A 168 11.83 2.00 -1.82
CA ASN A 168 11.94 2.04 -3.27
C ASN A 168 10.58 2.24 -3.94
N TYR A 169 9.58 1.45 -3.52
CA TYR A 169 8.21 1.56 -4.03
C TYR A 169 7.58 2.92 -3.68
N ALA A 170 7.77 3.42 -2.46
CA ALA A 170 7.24 4.72 -2.03
C ALA A 170 7.81 5.86 -2.89
N LEU A 171 9.13 5.86 -3.12
CA LEU A 171 9.80 6.83 -3.99
C LEU A 171 9.36 6.70 -5.45
N HIS A 172 9.15 5.48 -5.93
CA HIS A 172 8.62 5.24 -7.28
C HIS A 172 7.21 5.82 -7.47
N VAL A 173 6.31 5.60 -6.50
CA VAL A 173 4.94 6.17 -6.54
C VAL A 173 4.99 7.70 -6.53
N MET A 174 5.84 8.30 -5.70
CA MET A 174 6.09 9.74 -5.67
C MET A 174 6.55 10.25 -7.05
N ALA A 175 7.58 9.62 -7.63
CA ALA A 175 8.13 10.02 -8.92
C ALA A 175 7.09 9.92 -10.04
N LEU A 176 6.27 8.86 -10.07
CA LEU A 176 5.19 8.73 -11.03
C LEU A 176 4.14 9.83 -10.90
N ALA A 177 3.80 10.23 -9.67
CA ALA A 177 2.89 11.35 -9.44
C ALA A 177 3.49 12.67 -9.95
N GLN A 178 4.76 12.93 -9.66
CA GLN A 178 5.48 14.14 -10.10
C GLN A 178 5.64 14.20 -11.63
N ILE A 179 5.85 13.06 -12.29
CA ILE A 179 5.90 13.01 -13.76
C ILE A 179 4.54 13.31 -14.38
N ARG A 180 3.46 12.85 -13.75
CA ARG A 180 2.09 12.99 -14.27
C ARG A 180 1.51 14.40 -14.03
N TYR A 181 1.84 14.99 -12.92
CA TYR A 181 1.40 16.33 -12.53
C TYR A 181 2.59 17.27 -12.61
N ASP A 182 2.49 18.39 -13.35
CA ASP A 182 3.53 19.40 -13.42
C ASP A 182 3.82 19.94 -11.99
N GLY A 183 4.84 19.38 -11.36
CA GLY A 183 5.34 19.86 -10.06
C GLY A 183 6.32 21.02 -10.24
N PRO A 184 6.57 21.80 -9.17
CA PRO A 184 7.47 22.96 -9.20
C PRO A 184 8.93 22.61 -9.55
N ASP A 185 9.31 21.34 -9.57
CA ASP A 185 10.69 20.88 -9.84
C ASP A 185 10.97 20.57 -11.32
N ARG A 186 10.15 21.07 -12.25
CA ARG A 186 10.35 20.94 -13.70
C ARG A 186 10.97 22.18 -14.36
N SER A 187 11.57 23.09 -13.58
CA SER A 187 12.33 24.24 -14.10
C SER A 187 13.83 24.01 -14.11
#